data_8b4be5c3d7eb82ec64afb5620fcd8065
#
_entry.id   8b4be5c3d7eb82ec64afb5620fcd8065
#
_cell.length_a   1.000
_cell.length_b   1.000
_cell.length_c   1.000
_cell.angle_alpha   90.00
_cell.angle_beta   90.00
_cell.angle_gamma   90.00
#
_symmetry.space_group_name_H-M   'P 1'
#
loop_
_entity.id
_entity.type
_entity.pdbx_description
1 polymer ?
#
loop_
_entity_poly.entity_id
_entity_poly.type
_entity_poly.pdbx_seq_one_letter_code
_entity_poly.pdbx_strand_id
1 'polypeptide(L)'
;MAHGMSLHIGLNRVDPAKYGGWDGKLNACENDARDMEEIARTTGFDDRTILLTAEATVDSVTAKLREAARTLTADDTLLLTYSGHGGQVPDRNGPEDEPDHLDETLVLYDREFIDDELYKELEGFAEGVRISVYFDCCHSETAVRAVRNLLTSDAMEDQYQTRDPDRIEVTSRVMPPDTQHETYERDQTLYDTIQRDLRPKDSLDLSAGVLLISACADNQLAADGWENGLFTGTLREVWNEGKFTGGHKSFHREILRRMPPNQSPGLFVTGRANSVFLRQRPFTV
;
A
#
# COMPACT_ATOMS: atom_id res chain seq x y z
N MET A 1 27.28 -11.55 0.75
CA MET A 1 25.99 -11.91 1.37
C MET A 1 25.00 -10.93 0.80
N ALA A 2 23.79 -11.36 0.52
CA ALA A 2 22.74 -10.47 0.06
C ALA A 2 22.48 -9.37 1.11
N HIS A 3 22.16 -8.17 0.67
CA HIS A 3 21.86 -7.01 1.51
C HIS A 3 20.34 -6.77 1.51
N GLY A 4 19.76 -6.49 2.66
CA GLY A 4 18.35 -6.19 2.83
C GLY A 4 18.13 -4.76 3.30
N MET A 5 17.41 -3.96 2.51
CA MET A 5 16.89 -2.66 2.93
C MET A 5 15.38 -2.73 3.12
N SER A 6 14.84 -1.97 4.07
CA SER A 6 13.40 -1.88 4.24
C SER A 6 12.92 -0.45 4.49
N LEU A 7 11.75 -0.14 3.94
CA LEU A 7 11.06 1.13 4.12
C LEU A 7 9.62 0.86 4.56
N HIS A 8 9.27 1.33 5.74
CA HIS A 8 7.96 1.14 6.36
C HIS A 8 7.28 2.49 6.56
N ILE A 9 6.09 2.65 5.97
CA ILE A 9 5.36 3.90 5.94
C ILE A 9 4.02 3.68 6.64
N GLY A 10 3.72 4.51 7.66
CA GLY A 10 2.46 4.42 8.40
C GLY A 10 1.90 5.78 8.75
N LEU A 11 0.69 6.10 8.27
CA LEU A 11 0.06 7.39 8.51
C LEU A 11 -1.25 7.24 9.27
N ASN A 12 -1.27 7.74 10.52
CA ASN A 12 -2.51 7.86 11.30
C ASN A 12 -3.31 9.13 10.99
N ARG A 13 -2.75 10.04 10.18
CA ARG A 13 -3.40 11.26 9.67
C ARG A 13 -2.57 11.90 8.57
N VAL A 14 -3.19 12.86 7.88
CA VAL A 14 -2.56 13.71 6.89
C VAL A 14 -2.56 15.18 7.34
N ASP A 15 -1.88 16.07 6.60
CA ASP A 15 -1.94 17.52 6.85
C ASP A 15 -3.29 18.07 6.34
N PRO A 16 -4.20 18.52 7.23
CA PRO A 16 -5.51 19.04 6.79
C PRO A 16 -5.41 20.24 5.86
N ALA A 17 -4.33 21.01 5.94
CA ALA A 17 -4.12 22.15 5.05
C ALA A 17 -3.89 21.72 3.58
N LYS A 18 -3.50 20.48 3.38
CA LYS A 18 -3.24 19.87 2.07
C LYS A 18 -4.44 19.10 1.52
N TYR A 19 -5.45 18.82 2.34
CA TYR A 19 -6.58 17.97 2.00
C TYR A 19 -7.94 18.62 2.32
N GLY A 20 -8.06 19.93 2.05
CA GLY A 20 -9.34 20.64 2.19
C GLY A 20 -9.91 20.71 3.62
N GLY A 21 -9.08 20.50 4.64
CA GLY A 21 -9.49 20.45 6.05
C GLY A 21 -9.71 19.01 6.58
N TRP A 22 -9.67 18.00 5.71
CA TRP A 22 -9.75 16.60 6.11
C TRP A 22 -8.42 16.13 6.70
N ASP A 23 -8.46 15.57 7.93
CA ASP A 23 -7.26 15.12 8.64
C ASP A 23 -6.93 13.64 8.42
N GLY A 24 -7.82 12.89 7.75
CA GLY A 24 -7.60 11.47 7.43
C GLY A 24 -7.34 10.58 8.63
N LYS A 25 -8.00 10.85 9.77
CA LYS A 25 -7.71 10.15 11.03
C LYS A 25 -7.92 8.63 10.92
N LEU A 26 -6.84 7.89 11.23
CA LEU A 26 -6.78 6.44 11.40
C LEU A 26 -6.13 6.11 12.76
N ASN A 27 -6.17 4.85 13.18
CA ASN A 27 -5.65 4.45 14.48
C ASN A 27 -4.43 3.53 14.41
N ALA A 28 -4.38 2.63 13.43
CA ALA A 28 -3.49 1.47 13.45
C ALA A 28 -2.27 1.59 12.53
N CYS A 29 -2.23 2.56 11.62
CA CYS A 29 -1.24 2.57 10.54
C CYS A 29 0.21 2.72 11.03
N GLU A 30 0.44 3.53 12.08
CA GLU A 30 1.77 3.62 12.66
C GLU A 30 2.20 2.32 13.35
N ASN A 31 1.27 1.59 13.96
CA ASN A 31 1.55 0.29 14.54
C ASN A 31 1.87 -0.74 13.45
N ASP A 32 1.10 -0.74 12.35
CA ASP A 32 1.38 -1.60 11.20
C ASP A 32 2.80 -1.40 10.69
N ALA A 33 3.23 -0.14 10.51
CA ALA A 33 4.58 0.18 10.06
C ALA A 33 5.66 -0.32 11.04
N ARG A 34 5.45 -0.16 12.36
CA ARG A 34 6.36 -0.66 13.40
C ARG A 34 6.44 -2.17 13.42
N ASP A 35 5.32 -2.85 13.27
CA ASP A 35 5.26 -4.31 13.25
C ASP A 35 5.94 -4.90 12.00
N MET A 36 5.80 -4.24 10.86
CA MET A 36 6.50 -4.65 9.64
C MET A 36 8.02 -4.39 9.74
N GLU A 37 8.44 -3.30 10.41
CA GLU A 37 9.85 -3.04 10.72
C GLU A 37 10.41 -4.12 11.66
N GLU A 38 9.66 -4.55 12.66
CA GLU A 38 10.07 -5.63 13.56
C GLU A 38 10.23 -6.96 12.82
N ILE A 39 9.35 -7.27 11.86
CA ILE A 39 9.54 -8.42 10.96
C ILE A 39 10.85 -8.27 10.18
N ALA A 40 11.10 -7.12 9.58
CA ALA A 40 12.33 -6.85 8.84
C ALA A 40 13.56 -7.03 9.74
N ARG A 41 13.52 -6.49 10.96
CA ARG A 41 14.60 -6.60 11.95
C ARG A 41 14.94 -8.05 12.28
N THR A 42 13.91 -8.89 12.47
CA THR A 42 14.10 -10.29 12.86
C THR A 42 14.46 -11.20 11.70
N THR A 43 14.34 -10.72 10.46
CA THR A 43 14.62 -11.50 9.24
C THR A 43 15.89 -11.06 8.50
N GLY A 44 16.68 -10.16 9.07
CA GLY A 44 18.02 -9.83 8.59
C GLY A 44 18.09 -8.62 7.64
N PHE A 45 17.09 -7.76 7.63
CA PHE A 45 17.21 -6.46 6.99
C PHE A 45 18.02 -5.53 7.89
N ASP A 46 19.26 -5.22 7.50
CA ASP A 46 20.17 -4.44 8.30
C ASP A 46 19.95 -2.93 8.20
N ASP A 47 19.46 -2.46 7.05
CA ASP A 47 19.11 -1.05 6.80
C ASP A 47 17.60 -0.90 6.77
N ARG A 48 17.04 -0.32 7.84
CA ARG A 48 15.60 -0.17 8.03
C ARG A 48 15.25 1.29 8.26
N THR A 49 14.29 1.78 7.49
CA THR A 49 13.71 3.12 7.65
C THR A 49 12.23 2.99 7.97
N ILE A 50 11.76 3.76 8.94
CA ILE A 50 10.36 3.93 9.24
C ILE A 50 10.00 5.41 9.09
N LEU A 51 8.89 5.69 8.40
CA LEU A 51 8.34 7.04 8.23
C LEU A 51 6.90 7.05 8.79
N LEU A 52 6.69 7.85 9.81
CA LEU A 52 5.42 7.89 10.52
C LEU A 52 4.73 9.24 10.34
N THR A 53 3.46 9.20 9.98
CA THR A 53 2.56 10.35 9.86
C THR A 53 3.24 11.55 9.20
N ALA A 54 3.69 12.56 9.94
CA ALA A 54 4.27 13.79 9.39
C ALA A 54 5.64 13.60 8.71
N GLU A 55 6.31 12.49 8.94
CA GLU A 55 7.58 12.14 8.28
C GLU A 55 7.35 11.51 6.90
N ALA A 56 6.14 10.96 6.66
CA ALA A 56 5.78 10.28 5.42
C ALA A 56 5.31 11.27 4.35
N THR A 57 6.19 12.18 3.95
CA THR A 57 6.00 13.11 2.82
C THR A 57 6.47 12.45 1.52
N VAL A 58 5.97 12.95 0.38
CA VAL A 58 6.40 12.45 -0.94
C VAL A 58 7.91 12.58 -1.10
N ASP A 59 8.49 13.69 -0.70
CA ASP A 59 9.94 13.90 -0.79
C ASP A 59 10.71 12.89 0.06
N SER A 60 10.27 12.61 1.29
CA SER A 60 10.92 11.64 2.18
C SER A 60 10.85 10.22 1.62
N VAL A 61 9.70 9.80 1.14
CA VAL A 61 9.50 8.47 0.54
C VAL A 61 10.36 8.32 -0.71
N THR A 62 10.30 9.29 -1.63
CA THR A 62 11.08 9.30 -2.87
C THR A 62 12.58 9.29 -2.58
N ALA A 63 13.06 10.08 -1.62
CA ALA A 63 14.46 10.10 -1.25
C ALA A 63 14.95 8.73 -0.76
N LYS A 64 14.14 8.01 0.03
CA LYS A 64 14.48 6.66 0.53
C LYS A 64 14.42 5.59 -0.56
N LEU A 65 13.46 5.65 -1.47
CA LEU A 65 13.42 4.75 -2.62
C LEU A 65 14.65 4.95 -3.52
N ARG A 66 15.04 6.19 -3.81
CA ARG A 66 16.25 6.51 -4.58
C ARG A 66 17.54 6.12 -3.86
N GLU A 67 17.59 6.22 -2.54
CA GLU A 67 18.70 5.71 -1.74
C GLU A 67 18.83 4.19 -1.89
N ALA A 68 17.74 3.46 -1.73
CA ALA A 68 17.69 2.02 -1.92
C ALA A 68 18.09 1.61 -3.35
N ALA A 69 17.57 2.30 -4.38
CA ALA A 69 17.91 2.02 -5.77
C ALA A 69 19.39 2.23 -6.11
N ARG A 70 20.07 3.18 -5.45
CA ARG A 70 21.52 3.38 -5.60
C ARG A 70 22.37 2.37 -4.84
N THR A 71 21.83 1.78 -3.78
CA THR A 71 22.56 0.90 -2.84
C THR A 71 22.43 -0.56 -3.22
N LEU A 72 21.20 -0.99 -3.56
CA LEU A 72 20.90 -2.39 -3.82
C LEU A 72 21.37 -2.83 -5.22
N THR A 73 21.91 -4.03 -5.26
CA THR A 73 22.42 -4.69 -6.47
C THR A 73 21.77 -6.06 -6.65
N ALA A 74 22.15 -6.80 -7.70
CA ALA A 74 21.60 -8.13 -7.95
C ALA A 74 21.67 -9.04 -6.72
N ASP A 75 20.59 -9.78 -6.47
CA ASP A 75 20.37 -10.66 -5.30
C ASP A 75 20.08 -9.92 -3.98
N ASP A 76 20.13 -8.59 -3.94
CA ASP A 76 19.70 -7.81 -2.79
C ASP A 76 18.15 -7.68 -2.75
N THR A 77 17.62 -7.26 -1.60
CA THR A 77 16.17 -7.20 -1.37
C THR A 77 15.74 -5.86 -0.79
N LEU A 78 14.70 -5.27 -1.38
CA LEU A 78 13.90 -4.21 -0.77
C LEU A 78 12.60 -4.79 -0.22
N LEU A 79 12.27 -4.44 1.02
CA LEU A 79 10.94 -4.60 1.61
C LEU A 79 10.29 -3.23 1.76
N LEU A 80 9.22 -2.99 1.01
CA LEU A 80 8.44 -1.74 1.07
C LEU A 80 7.07 -2.04 1.68
N THR A 81 6.68 -1.30 2.71
CA THR A 81 5.35 -1.41 3.29
C THR A 81 4.69 -0.05 3.44
N TYR A 82 3.39 0.00 3.21
CA TYR A 82 2.56 1.17 3.40
C TYR A 82 1.29 0.81 4.15
N SER A 83 0.93 1.62 5.12
CA SER A 83 -0.34 1.57 5.84
C SER A 83 -0.91 2.97 5.98
N GLY A 84 -2.06 3.23 5.39
CA GLY A 84 -2.68 4.55 5.31
C GLY A 84 -3.90 4.56 4.42
N HIS A 85 -4.35 5.74 4.03
CA HIS A 85 -5.39 5.89 3.03
C HIS A 85 -4.87 5.69 1.61
N GLY A 86 -5.67 5.09 0.75
CA GLY A 86 -5.53 5.21 -0.69
C GLY A 86 -6.53 6.20 -1.27
N GLY A 87 -6.26 6.67 -2.46
CA GLY A 87 -7.09 7.59 -3.22
C GLY A 87 -6.95 7.34 -4.71
N GLN A 88 -7.56 8.20 -5.51
CA GLN A 88 -7.46 8.18 -6.98
C GLN A 88 -7.46 9.60 -7.52
N VAL A 89 -6.73 9.82 -8.61
CA VAL A 89 -6.76 11.05 -9.40
C VAL A 89 -7.13 10.74 -10.85
N PRO A 90 -7.73 11.68 -11.62
CA PRO A 90 -7.97 11.45 -13.03
C PRO A 90 -6.69 11.16 -13.80
N ASP A 91 -6.66 10.03 -14.52
CA ASP A 91 -5.58 9.69 -15.44
C ASP A 91 -5.51 10.67 -16.62
N ARG A 92 -4.32 11.22 -16.90
CA ARG A 92 -4.06 12.22 -17.94
C ARG A 92 -3.00 11.78 -18.94
N ASN A 93 -2.29 10.70 -18.69
CA ASN A 93 -1.15 10.30 -19.51
C ASN A 93 -1.36 8.99 -20.29
N GLY A 94 -2.38 8.22 -19.96
CA GLY A 94 -2.67 6.96 -20.62
C GLY A 94 -4.11 6.48 -20.43
N PRO A 95 -5.10 7.02 -21.21
CA PRO A 95 -6.50 6.59 -21.05
C PRO A 95 -6.74 5.12 -21.41
N GLU A 96 -5.74 4.40 -21.85
CA GLU A 96 -5.79 2.98 -22.18
C GLU A 96 -5.25 2.11 -21.02
N ASP A 97 -4.54 2.71 -20.07
CA ASP A 97 -3.88 2.00 -18.98
C ASP A 97 -4.86 1.61 -17.87
N GLU A 98 -5.81 2.51 -17.55
CA GLU A 98 -6.81 2.30 -16.53
C GLU A 98 -8.23 2.27 -17.11
N PRO A 99 -8.98 1.17 -16.93
CA PRO A 99 -10.32 1.03 -17.50
C PRO A 99 -11.34 2.06 -17.01
N ASP A 100 -11.12 2.64 -15.83
CA ASP A 100 -11.96 3.68 -15.22
C ASP A 100 -11.43 5.10 -15.41
N HIS A 101 -10.27 5.26 -16.07
CA HIS A 101 -9.58 6.54 -16.29
C HIS A 101 -9.13 7.24 -15.01
N LEU A 102 -8.72 6.48 -14.01
CA LEU A 102 -8.22 6.96 -12.74
C LEU A 102 -6.90 6.27 -12.41
N ASP A 103 -5.90 7.05 -11.96
CA ASP A 103 -4.68 6.55 -11.36
C ASP A 103 -4.85 6.34 -9.85
N GLU A 104 -4.36 5.23 -9.33
CA GLU A 104 -4.32 4.97 -7.90
C GLU A 104 -3.26 5.83 -7.19
N THR A 105 -3.56 6.21 -5.95
CA THR A 105 -2.64 7.01 -5.14
C THR A 105 -2.43 6.45 -3.74
N LEU A 106 -1.23 6.63 -3.20
CA LEU A 106 -0.98 6.56 -1.76
C LEU A 106 -1.16 7.96 -1.16
N VAL A 107 -2.05 8.09 -0.19
CA VAL A 107 -2.35 9.39 0.44
C VAL A 107 -1.28 9.67 1.49
N LEU A 108 -0.20 10.36 1.09
CA LEU A 108 0.90 10.73 1.98
C LEU A 108 0.58 12.01 2.76
N TYR A 109 1.45 12.41 3.68
CA TYR A 109 1.16 13.48 4.62
C TYR A 109 0.91 14.83 3.94
N ASP A 110 1.63 15.13 2.88
CA ASP A 110 1.66 16.44 2.21
C ASP A 110 0.93 16.48 0.85
N ARG A 111 0.74 15.35 0.19
CA ARG A 111 -0.06 15.17 -1.03
C ARG A 111 -0.24 13.70 -1.38
N GLU A 112 -1.10 13.43 -2.33
CA GLU A 112 -1.21 12.10 -2.95
C GLU A 112 0.06 11.78 -3.77
N PHE A 113 0.53 10.55 -3.67
CA PHE A 113 1.65 9.99 -4.41
C PHE A 113 1.09 9.02 -5.44
N ILE A 114 1.09 9.44 -6.71
CA ILE A 114 0.49 8.69 -7.81
C ILE A 114 1.29 7.41 -8.04
N ASP A 115 0.65 6.32 -8.40
CA ASP A 115 1.33 5.05 -8.65
C ASP A 115 2.34 5.12 -9.80
N ASP A 116 2.11 5.94 -10.83
CA ASP A 116 3.11 6.25 -11.87
C ASP A 116 4.42 6.81 -11.28
N GLU A 117 4.33 7.66 -10.24
CA GLU A 117 5.52 8.16 -9.54
C GLU A 117 6.24 7.01 -8.84
N LEU A 118 5.49 6.11 -8.17
CA LEU A 118 6.06 4.93 -7.52
C LEU A 118 6.75 4.02 -8.56
N TYR A 119 6.08 3.71 -9.65
CA TYR A 119 6.67 2.90 -10.73
C TYR A 119 7.92 3.54 -11.32
N LYS A 120 7.94 4.87 -11.44
CA LYS A 120 9.13 5.61 -11.88
C LYS A 120 10.31 5.45 -10.93
N GLU A 121 10.06 5.47 -9.62
CA GLU A 121 11.12 5.19 -8.63
C GLU A 121 11.57 3.73 -8.67
N LEU A 122 10.65 2.78 -8.89
CA LEU A 122 10.98 1.36 -9.05
C LEU A 122 11.79 1.06 -10.32
N GLU A 123 11.63 1.84 -11.39
CA GLU A 123 12.45 1.74 -12.60
C GLU A 123 13.96 1.98 -12.34
N GLY A 124 14.28 2.73 -11.27
CA GLY A 124 15.65 3.02 -10.87
C GLY A 124 16.44 1.82 -10.30
N PHE A 125 15.77 0.70 -9.99
CA PHE A 125 16.43 -0.47 -9.39
C PHE A 125 17.09 -1.36 -10.43
N ALA A 126 18.27 -1.88 -10.08
CA ALA A 126 19.06 -2.75 -10.95
C ALA A 126 18.40 -4.11 -11.19
N GLU A 127 18.72 -4.73 -12.33
CA GLU A 127 18.34 -6.11 -12.64
C GLU A 127 18.83 -7.07 -11.54
N GLY A 128 17.96 -8.00 -11.13
CA GLY A 128 18.25 -8.98 -10.08
C GLY A 128 17.91 -8.51 -8.67
N VAL A 129 17.61 -7.23 -8.46
CA VAL A 129 17.04 -6.77 -7.18
C VAL A 129 15.63 -7.34 -7.01
N ARG A 130 15.32 -7.78 -5.78
CA ARG A 130 14.02 -8.33 -5.41
C ARG A 130 13.26 -7.31 -4.56
N ILE A 131 12.10 -6.90 -5.01
CA ILE A 131 11.27 -5.90 -4.31
C ILE A 131 9.98 -6.56 -3.85
N SER A 132 9.78 -6.68 -2.54
CA SER A 132 8.55 -7.17 -1.93
C SER A 132 7.77 -6.00 -1.35
N VAL A 133 6.55 -5.80 -1.83
CA VAL A 133 5.69 -4.67 -1.47
C VAL A 133 4.44 -5.18 -0.76
N TYR A 134 4.07 -4.55 0.35
CA TYR A 134 2.85 -4.85 1.11
C TYR A 134 2.11 -3.56 1.40
N PHE A 135 0.93 -3.38 0.81
CA PHE A 135 0.11 -2.18 0.96
C PHE A 135 -1.19 -2.49 1.71
N ASP A 136 -1.38 -1.85 2.85
CA ASP A 136 -2.60 -1.90 3.66
C ASP A 136 -3.40 -0.61 3.48
N CYS A 137 -3.98 -0.46 2.29
CA CYS A 137 -4.83 0.66 1.88
C CYS A 137 -5.85 0.21 0.83
N CYS A 138 -6.80 1.08 0.50
CA CYS A 138 -7.76 0.91 -0.60
C CYS A 138 -7.60 2.03 -1.62
N HIS A 139 -7.84 1.74 -2.88
CA HIS A 139 -7.69 2.71 -3.96
C HIS A 139 -9.02 3.09 -4.65
N SER A 140 -10.14 2.37 -4.43
CA SER A 140 -11.29 2.44 -5.30
C SER A 140 -12.47 3.28 -4.77
N GLU A 141 -12.88 4.32 -5.50
CA GLU A 141 -14.17 5.01 -5.34
C GLU A 141 -15.36 4.05 -5.51
N THR A 142 -15.25 3.05 -6.38
CA THR A 142 -16.25 2.02 -6.61
C THR A 142 -16.57 1.25 -5.33
N ALA A 143 -15.56 0.98 -4.49
CA ALA A 143 -15.74 0.34 -3.20
C ALA A 143 -16.55 1.22 -2.23
N VAL A 144 -16.29 2.53 -2.20
CA VAL A 144 -17.05 3.49 -1.37
C VAL A 144 -18.52 3.53 -1.79
N ARG A 145 -18.79 3.57 -3.10
CA ARG A 145 -20.18 3.55 -3.63
C ARG A 145 -20.89 2.23 -3.31
N ALA A 146 -20.19 1.10 -3.41
CA ALA A 146 -20.73 -0.21 -3.04
C ALA A 146 -21.10 -0.28 -1.55
N VAL A 147 -20.21 0.19 -0.66
CA VAL A 147 -20.47 0.24 0.78
C VAL A 147 -21.56 1.22 1.14
N ARG A 148 -21.63 2.41 0.52
CA ARG A 148 -22.71 3.37 0.74
C ARG A 148 -24.07 2.77 0.35
N ASN A 149 -24.14 1.99 -0.74
CA ASN A 149 -25.34 1.28 -1.14
C ASN A 149 -25.68 0.10 -0.20
N LEU A 150 -24.67 -0.53 0.41
CA LEU A 150 -24.84 -1.61 1.37
C LEU A 150 -25.24 -1.09 2.76
N LEU A 151 -24.70 0.06 3.21
CA LEU A 151 -25.05 0.71 4.47
C LEU A 151 -26.53 1.20 4.50
N THR A 152 -27.18 1.30 3.34
CA THR A 152 -28.62 1.54 3.23
C THR A 152 -29.46 0.25 3.25
N SER A 153 -28.83 -0.93 3.34
CA SER A 153 -29.51 -2.21 3.46
C SER A 153 -29.25 -2.81 4.86
N ASP A 154 -30.31 -3.18 5.57
CA ASP A 154 -30.30 -3.78 6.92
C ASP A 154 -29.42 -5.04 7.05
N ALA A 155 -28.84 -5.54 5.95
CA ALA A 155 -28.00 -6.75 5.90
C ALA A 155 -26.56 -6.54 6.44
N MET A 156 -26.06 -5.31 6.56
CA MET A 156 -24.70 -5.06 7.10
C MET A 156 -24.67 -4.80 8.60
N GLU A 157 -25.77 -4.39 9.20
CA GLU A 157 -25.82 -4.25 10.67
C GLU A 157 -25.59 -5.57 11.40
N ASP A 158 -25.96 -6.70 10.80
CA ASP A 158 -25.88 -8.02 11.42
C ASP A 158 -24.48 -8.67 11.27
N GLN A 159 -23.70 -8.30 10.28
CA GLN A 159 -22.40 -8.92 9.98
C GLN A 159 -21.21 -8.25 10.72
N TYR A 160 -21.36 -7.00 11.17
CA TYR A 160 -20.38 -6.24 11.95
C TYR A 160 -20.80 -6.02 13.42
N GLN A 161 -21.95 -6.57 13.82
CA GLN A 161 -22.33 -6.62 15.23
C GLN A 161 -21.51 -7.70 15.96
N THR A 162 -20.26 -7.39 16.28
CA THR A 162 -19.62 -8.08 17.40
C THR A 162 -20.33 -7.64 18.67
N ARG A 163 -20.55 -8.60 19.58
CA ARG A 163 -21.36 -8.48 20.80
C ARG A 163 -20.75 -7.57 21.88
N ASP A 164 -20.04 -6.51 21.50
CA ASP A 164 -19.41 -5.57 22.42
C ASP A 164 -20.12 -4.20 22.32
N PRO A 165 -20.67 -3.66 23.43
CA PRO A 165 -21.35 -2.37 23.45
C PRO A 165 -20.42 -1.16 23.20
N ASP A 166 -19.11 -1.33 23.26
CA ASP A 166 -18.12 -0.32 22.84
C ASP A 166 -17.81 -0.50 21.34
N ARG A 167 -18.76 -0.17 20.51
CA ARG A 167 -18.67 -0.27 19.02
C ARG A 167 -17.35 0.28 18.51
N ILE A 168 -16.53 -0.61 17.95
CA ILE A 168 -15.40 -0.23 17.09
C ILE A 168 -15.99 0.33 15.80
N GLU A 169 -15.89 1.62 15.61
CA GLU A 169 -16.18 2.25 14.35
C GLU A 169 -15.05 1.82 13.37
N VAL A 170 -15.35 0.83 12.53
CA VAL A 170 -14.38 0.36 11.52
C VAL A 170 -14.24 1.45 10.48
N THR A 171 -13.13 2.17 10.55
CA THR A 171 -12.81 3.21 9.57
C THR A 171 -12.23 2.58 8.31
N SER A 172 -12.72 3.00 7.15
CA SER A 172 -12.18 2.55 5.86
C SER A 172 -10.90 3.32 5.53
N ARG A 173 -9.91 2.63 4.96
CA ARG A 173 -8.63 3.20 4.53
C ARG A 173 -8.69 3.75 3.10
N VAL A 174 -9.71 4.53 2.81
CA VAL A 174 -9.89 5.20 1.53
C VAL A 174 -10.20 6.67 1.75
N MET A 175 -9.61 7.53 0.94
CA MET A 175 -9.89 8.96 0.94
C MET A 175 -11.35 9.21 0.50
N PRO A 176 -12.15 10.02 1.23
CA PRO A 176 -13.52 10.31 0.85
C PRO A 176 -13.61 10.94 -0.55
N PRO A 177 -14.56 10.54 -1.41
CA PRO A 177 -14.67 11.04 -2.79
C PRO A 177 -14.77 12.56 -2.91
N ASP A 178 -15.52 13.20 -2.01
CA ASP A 178 -15.66 14.67 -2.02
C ASP A 178 -14.31 15.33 -1.70
N THR A 179 -13.56 14.80 -0.72
CA THR A 179 -12.22 15.29 -0.38
C THR A 179 -11.23 15.08 -1.53
N GLN A 180 -11.29 13.91 -2.18
CA GLN A 180 -10.48 13.57 -3.34
C GLN A 180 -10.70 14.55 -4.50
N HIS A 181 -11.97 14.80 -4.84
CA HIS A 181 -12.34 15.74 -5.88
C HIS A 181 -11.87 17.18 -5.57
N GLU A 182 -12.15 17.68 -4.37
CA GLU A 182 -11.73 19.02 -3.93
C GLU A 182 -10.21 19.17 -3.91
N THR A 183 -9.49 18.14 -3.47
CA THR A 183 -8.02 18.12 -3.44
C THR A 183 -7.45 18.16 -4.85
N TYR A 184 -7.98 17.34 -5.75
CA TYR A 184 -7.55 17.34 -7.14
C TYR A 184 -7.85 18.68 -7.82
N GLU A 185 -9.07 19.22 -7.71
CA GLU A 185 -9.42 20.52 -8.32
C GLU A 185 -8.50 21.66 -7.84
N ARG A 186 -8.19 21.70 -6.54
CA ARG A 186 -7.28 22.70 -5.97
C ARG A 186 -5.85 22.58 -6.53
N ASP A 187 -5.33 21.37 -6.64
CA ASP A 187 -3.95 21.08 -7.02
C ASP A 187 -3.83 20.50 -8.44
N GLN A 188 -4.85 20.69 -9.30
CA GLN A 188 -4.93 20.13 -10.64
C GLN A 188 -3.66 20.38 -11.46
N THR A 189 -3.16 21.60 -11.46
CA THR A 189 -1.93 21.94 -12.21
C THR A 189 -0.72 21.12 -11.77
N LEU A 190 -0.63 20.78 -10.47
CA LEU A 190 0.43 19.94 -9.94
C LEU A 190 0.28 18.50 -10.48
N TYR A 191 -0.88 17.88 -10.29
CA TYR A 191 -1.13 16.50 -10.68
C TYR A 191 -1.06 16.30 -12.19
N ASP A 192 -1.68 17.20 -12.98
CA ASP A 192 -1.59 17.16 -14.44
C ASP A 192 -0.15 17.35 -14.95
N THR A 193 0.68 18.11 -14.22
CA THR A 193 2.10 18.29 -14.58
C THR A 193 2.90 17.04 -14.26
N ILE A 194 2.69 16.44 -13.09
CA ILE A 194 3.36 15.21 -12.70
C ILE A 194 3.08 14.11 -13.73
N GLN A 195 1.82 13.84 -14.04
CA GLN A 195 1.43 12.81 -15.00
C GLN A 195 1.97 13.09 -16.40
N ARG A 196 1.86 14.33 -16.90
CA ARG A 196 2.42 14.70 -18.22
C ARG A 196 3.94 14.46 -18.32
N ASP A 197 4.67 14.66 -17.24
CA ASP A 197 6.13 14.55 -17.18
C ASP A 197 6.59 13.10 -16.90
N LEU A 198 5.67 12.21 -16.53
CA LEU A 198 5.88 10.78 -16.34
C LEU A 198 5.42 9.97 -17.56
N ARG A 199 5.98 8.78 -17.69
CA ARG A 199 5.45 7.75 -18.60
C ARG A 199 4.41 6.91 -17.85
N PRO A 200 3.32 6.48 -18.53
CA PRO A 200 2.37 5.55 -17.93
C PRO A 200 3.06 4.32 -17.35
N LYS A 201 2.63 3.82 -16.21
CA LYS A 201 3.23 2.67 -15.51
C LYS A 201 3.41 1.45 -16.41
N ASP A 202 2.45 1.16 -17.26
CA ASP A 202 2.47 0.01 -18.17
C ASP A 202 3.53 0.14 -19.30
N SER A 203 4.05 1.35 -19.55
CA SER A 203 5.13 1.59 -20.50
C SER A 203 6.53 1.45 -19.88
N LEU A 204 6.64 1.25 -18.56
CA LEU A 204 7.91 1.15 -17.85
C LEU A 204 8.43 -0.30 -17.86
N ASP A 205 9.72 -0.48 -18.21
CA ASP A 205 10.41 -1.78 -18.16
C ASP A 205 11.17 -1.89 -16.84
N LEU A 206 10.53 -2.44 -15.82
CA LEU A 206 11.17 -2.65 -14.53
C LEU A 206 12.21 -3.76 -14.60
N SER A 207 13.49 -3.41 -14.42
CA SER A 207 14.61 -4.36 -14.42
C SER A 207 14.63 -5.22 -13.14
N ALA A 208 14.21 -4.68 -12.01
CA ALA A 208 14.02 -5.42 -10.77
C ALA A 208 12.80 -6.34 -10.85
N GLY A 209 12.79 -7.40 -10.04
CA GLY A 209 11.60 -8.22 -9.84
C GLY A 209 10.75 -7.64 -8.72
N VAL A 210 9.48 -7.31 -8.99
CA VAL A 210 8.55 -6.72 -8.02
C VAL A 210 7.40 -7.68 -7.74
N LEU A 211 7.10 -7.89 -6.47
CA LEU A 211 5.93 -8.62 -5.99
C LEU A 211 5.17 -7.73 -5.02
N LEU A 212 3.90 -7.45 -5.32
CA LEU A 212 3.01 -6.67 -4.47
C LEU A 212 1.92 -7.57 -3.90
N ILE A 213 1.67 -7.47 -2.60
CA ILE A 213 0.45 -7.95 -1.95
C ILE A 213 -0.30 -6.73 -1.41
N SER A 214 -1.48 -6.47 -1.95
CA SER A 214 -2.40 -5.41 -1.51
C SER A 214 -3.45 -5.94 -0.56
N ALA A 215 -3.96 -5.09 0.33
CA ALA A 215 -4.94 -5.46 1.34
C ALA A 215 -6.31 -5.83 0.78
N CYS A 216 -6.68 -5.30 -0.39
CA CYS A 216 -7.98 -5.52 -1.00
C CYS A 216 -7.90 -5.46 -2.53
N ALA A 217 -8.90 -6.02 -3.19
CA ALA A 217 -9.13 -5.83 -4.62
C ALA A 217 -9.76 -4.44 -4.86
N ASP A 218 -9.68 -3.95 -6.11
CA ASP A 218 -10.06 -2.58 -6.52
C ASP A 218 -11.50 -2.16 -6.15
N ASN A 219 -12.39 -3.09 -5.92
CA ASN A 219 -13.79 -2.83 -5.54
C ASN A 219 -14.10 -3.11 -4.07
N GLN A 220 -13.09 -3.19 -3.21
CA GLN A 220 -13.22 -3.54 -1.80
C GLN A 220 -12.54 -2.50 -0.89
N LEU A 221 -12.88 -2.52 0.41
CA LEU A 221 -12.34 -1.61 1.40
C LEU A 221 -11.44 -2.35 2.40
N ALA A 222 -10.27 -1.78 2.69
CA ALA A 222 -9.43 -2.21 3.79
C ALA A 222 -9.91 -1.57 5.10
N ALA A 223 -9.99 -2.39 6.12
CA ALA A 223 -10.47 -1.99 7.43
C ALA A 223 -9.32 -1.56 8.34
N ASP A 224 -9.45 -0.37 8.95
CA ASP A 224 -8.61 0.06 10.06
C ASP A 224 -9.06 -0.61 11.36
N GLY A 225 -8.14 -0.83 12.28
CA GLY A 225 -8.41 -1.44 13.59
C GLY A 225 -7.80 -0.63 14.73
N TRP A 226 -7.80 -1.18 15.94
CA TRP A 226 -7.21 -0.53 17.13
C TRP A 226 -5.69 -0.70 17.21
N GLU A 227 -5.22 -1.93 17.00
CA GLU A 227 -3.79 -2.27 17.07
C GLU A 227 -3.18 -2.35 15.69
N ASN A 228 -3.81 -3.08 14.77
CA ASN A 228 -3.40 -3.23 13.38
C ASN A 228 -4.60 -3.08 12.45
N GLY A 229 -4.33 -2.70 11.20
CA GLY A 229 -5.27 -2.92 10.12
C GLY A 229 -5.56 -4.41 9.93
N LEU A 230 -6.72 -4.72 9.42
CA LEU A 230 -7.15 -6.12 9.28
C LEU A 230 -6.19 -6.95 8.42
N PHE A 231 -5.65 -6.35 7.35
CA PHE A 231 -4.69 -7.04 6.50
C PHE A 231 -3.35 -7.26 7.22
N THR A 232 -2.75 -6.21 7.79
CA THR A 232 -1.46 -6.33 8.48
C THR A 232 -1.56 -7.25 9.70
N GLY A 233 -2.64 -7.17 10.48
CA GLY A 233 -2.88 -8.08 11.59
C GLY A 233 -2.95 -9.54 11.13
N THR A 234 -3.73 -9.83 10.08
CA THR A 234 -3.83 -11.17 9.49
C THR A 234 -2.50 -11.66 8.90
N LEU A 235 -1.75 -10.76 8.23
CA LEU A 235 -0.41 -11.07 7.72
C LEU A 235 0.53 -11.52 8.85
N ARG A 236 0.54 -10.81 9.98
CA ARG A 236 1.35 -11.16 11.16
C ARG A 236 0.96 -12.51 11.77
N GLU A 237 -0.33 -12.80 11.87
CA GLU A 237 -0.82 -14.10 12.32
C GLU A 237 -0.32 -15.24 11.43
N VAL A 238 -0.38 -15.05 10.10
CA VAL A 238 0.12 -16.04 9.13
C VAL A 238 1.63 -16.17 9.23
N TRP A 239 2.36 -15.05 9.38
CA TRP A 239 3.81 -15.06 9.56
C TRP A 239 4.24 -15.80 10.84
N ASN A 240 3.44 -15.68 11.90
CA ASN A 240 3.57 -16.42 13.15
C ASN A 240 5.02 -16.39 13.68
N GLU A 241 5.52 -15.17 13.92
CA GLU A 241 6.86 -14.94 14.46
C GLU A 241 7.98 -15.66 13.65
N GLY A 242 7.82 -15.74 12.35
CA GLY A 242 8.78 -16.41 11.48
C GLY A 242 8.63 -17.93 11.42
N LYS A 243 7.54 -18.52 11.89
CA LYS A 243 7.29 -19.97 11.78
C LYS A 243 6.69 -20.38 10.43
N PHE A 244 6.19 -19.44 9.65
CA PHE A 244 5.71 -19.72 8.30
C PHE A 244 6.86 -20.20 7.40
N THR A 245 6.65 -21.29 6.64
CA THR A 245 7.70 -21.94 5.84
C THR A 245 7.43 -21.96 4.34
N GLY A 246 6.29 -21.44 3.89
CA GLY A 246 5.93 -21.41 2.47
C GLY A 246 6.53 -20.23 1.70
N GLY A 247 6.41 -20.26 0.38
CA GLY A 247 6.76 -19.11 -0.48
C GLY A 247 5.62 -18.08 -0.58
N HIS A 248 5.87 -16.97 -1.30
CA HIS A 248 4.94 -15.83 -1.41
C HIS A 248 3.52 -16.21 -1.83
N LYS A 249 3.34 -17.11 -2.82
CA LYS A 249 2.00 -17.54 -3.25
C LYS A 249 1.24 -18.31 -2.16
N SER A 250 1.92 -19.12 -1.37
CA SER A 250 1.29 -19.83 -0.26
C SER A 250 1.00 -18.89 0.91
N PHE A 251 1.87 -17.92 1.15
CA PHE A 251 1.66 -16.87 2.14
C PHE A 251 0.41 -16.04 1.85
N HIS A 252 0.33 -15.50 0.63
CA HIS A 252 -0.86 -14.78 0.17
C HIS A 252 -2.15 -15.62 0.31
N ARG A 253 -2.13 -16.89 -0.11
CA ARG A 253 -3.29 -17.79 0.01
C ARG A 253 -3.71 -18.03 1.46
N GLU A 254 -2.76 -18.13 2.40
CA GLU A 254 -3.07 -18.28 3.81
C GLU A 254 -3.64 -16.99 4.43
N ILE A 255 -3.18 -15.81 3.97
CA ILE A 255 -3.79 -14.52 4.33
C ILE A 255 -5.22 -14.49 3.79
N LEU A 256 -5.40 -14.70 2.49
CA LEU A 256 -6.70 -14.68 1.82
C LEU A 256 -7.75 -15.59 2.49
N ARG A 257 -7.33 -16.77 2.97
CA ARG A 257 -8.24 -17.69 3.68
C ARG A 257 -8.73 -17.20 5.04
N ARG A 258 -8.01 -16.27 5.66
CA ARG A 258 -8.35 -15.70 6.97
C ARG A 258 -9.06 -14.36 6.87
N MET A 259 -8.98 -13.74 5.71
CA MET A 259 -9.67 -12.46 5.45
C MET A 259 -11.17 -12.69 5.20
N PRO A 260 -12.02 -11.72 5.58
CA PRO A 260 -13.44 -11.78 5.26
C PRO A 260 -13.69 -11.62 3.76
N PRO A 261 -14.82 -12.11 3.23
CA PRO A 261 -15.10 -12.08 1.79
C PRO A 261 -15.16 -10.68 1.15
N ASN A 262 -15.40 -9.65 1.96
CA ASN A 262 -15.45 -8.26 1.53
C ASN A 262 -14.09 -7.55 1.54
N GLN A 263 -13.03 -8.24 1.91
CA GLN A 263 -11.65 -7.74 1.80
C GLN A 263 -10.74 -8.88 1.34
N SER A 264 -10.44 -8.90 0.06
CA SER A 264 -9.67 -9.95 -0.61
C SER A 264 -8.30 -9.42 -1.04
N PRO A 265 -7.22 -9.76 -0.33
CA PRO A 265 -5.87 -9.38 -0.73
C PRO A 265 -5.53 -9.78 -2.16
N GLY A 266 -4.94 -8.85 -2.91
CA GLY A 266 -4.41 -9.10 -4.25
C GLY A 266 -2.97 -9.58 -4.22
N LEU A 267 -2.52 -10.28 -5.27
CA LEU A 267 -1.12 -10.63 -5.49
C LEU A 267 -0.75 -10.29 -6.93
N PHE A 268 0.15 -9.34 -7.09
CA PHE A 268 0.63 -8.85 -8.38
C PHE A 268 2.12 -9.09 -8.51
N VAL A 269 2.57 -9.39 -9.73
CA VAL A 269 3.98 -9.60 -10.03
C VAL A 269 4.29 -8.85 -11.32
N THR A 270 5.31 -8.00 -11.27
CA THR A 270 5.76 -7.22 -12.43
C THR A 270 7.29 -7.18 -12.51
N GLY A 271 7.82 -6.56 -13.57
CA GLY A 271 9.25 -6.51 -13.81
C GLY A 271 9.84 -7.90 -14.08
N ARG A 272 11.16 -8.03 -13.87
CA ARG A 272 11.89 -9.27 -14.14
C ARG A 272 11.93 -10.22 -12.94
N ALA A 273 10.77 -10.45 -12.31
CA ALA A 273 10.64 -11.39 -11.20
C ALA A 273 10.90 -12.83 -11.66
N ASN A 274 11.93 -13.46 -11.10
CA ASN A 274 12.26 -14.84 -11.44
C ASN A 274 11.57 -15.86 -10.53
N SER A 275 11.58 -17.12 -10.96
CA SER A 275 10.89 -18.20 -10.23
C SER A 275 11.52 -18.54 -8.86
N VAL A 276 12.76 -18.14 -8.61
CA VAL A 276 13.44 -18.31 -7.32
C VAL A 276 12.83 -17.34 -6.32
N PHE A 277 12.77 -16.06 -6.68
CA PHE A 277 12.13 -15.02 -5.88
C PHE A 277 10.67 -15.37 -5.55
N LEU A 278 9.89 -15.78 -6.54
CA LEU A 278 8.47 -16.13 -6.32
C LEU A 278 8.24 -17.32 -5.40
N ARG A 279 9.21 -18.23 -5.29
CA ARG A 279 9.17 -19.37 -4.35
C ARG A 279 9.86 -19.10 -3.03
N GLN A 280 10.60 -18.02 -2.94
CA GLN A 280 11.27 -17.61 -1.72
C GLN A 280 10.26 -17.42 -0.57
N ARG A 281 10.70 -17.72 0.63
CA ARG A 281 9.95 -17.39 1.84
C ARG A 281 9.82 -15.86 1.95
N PRO A 282 8.64 -15.33 2.30
CA PRO A 282 8.49 -13.89 2.52
C PRO A 282 9.50 -13.34 3.52
N PHE A 283 9.82 -12.07 3.40
CA PHE A 283 10.74 -11.35 4.30
C PHE A 283 12.13 -11.98 4.42
N THR A 284 12.65 -12.59 3.36
CA THR A 284 14.00 -13.15 3.33
C THR A 284 14.94 -12.24 2.54
N VAL A 285 16.10 -11.97 3.10
CA VAL A 285 17.22 -11.26 2.45
C VAL A 285 18.04 -12.21 1.60
#